data_bdf6b33191436d997e6d7a6576dd3892
#
_entry.id   bdf6b33191436d997e6d7a6576dd3892
#
_cell.length_a   1.000
_cell.length_b   1.000
_cell.length_c   1.000
_cell.angle_alpha   90.00
_cell.angle_beta   90.00
_cell.angle_gamma   90.00
#
_symmetry.space_group_name_H-M   'P 1'
#
loop_
_entity.id
_entity.type
_entity.pdbx_description
1 polymer ?
#
loop_
_entity_poly.entity_id
_entity_poly.type
_entity_poly.pdbx_seq_one_letter_code
_entity_poly.pdbx_strand_id
1 'polypeptide(L)'
;MLSCYYFMSVKIILFGKLADIAGGTVSVDNVADTDSLVASLNKRFPELATAKYVIGVDKQLVTENTGLNKKSMVALLPPFSGG
;
A
#
# COMPACT_ATOMS: atom_id res chain seq x y z
N MET A 1 -4.77 -5.45 -27.42
CA MET A 1 -4.67 -5.71 -27.00
C MET A 1 -4.34 -6.13 -26.22
N LEU A 2 -4.37 -6.33 -25.85
CA LEU A 2 -4.18 -6.76 -25.17
C LEU A 2 -3.44 -6.75 -24.24
N SER A 3 -2.89 -6.72 -24.12
CA SER A 3 -1.88 -6.63 -23.25
C SER A 3 -2.22 -6.27 -21.92
N CYS A 4 -3.23 -5.84 -21.80
CA CYS A 4 -3.63 -5.45 -20.58
C CYS A 4 -3.76 -6.49 -19.63
N TYR A 5 -3.28 -7.57 -19.94
CA TYR A 5 -3.45 -8.56 -19.07
C TYR A 5 -2.57 -8.56 -17.98
N TYR A 6 -1.60 -7.80 -17.98
CA TYR A 6 -0.76 -7.88 -16.94
C TYR A 6 -1.15 -6.97 -15.94
N PHE A 7 -2.17 -7.28 -15.17
CA PHE A 7 -2.46 -6.49 -14.13
C PHE A 7 -1.54 -6.81 -13.06
N MET A 8 -0.70 -5.91 -12.59
CA MET A 8 0.03 -6.08 -11.39
C MET A 8 -0.85 -5.65 -10.26
N SER A 9 -1.57 -6.58 -9.76
CA SER A 9 -2.45 -6.32 -8.65
C SER A 9 -1.69 -6.61 -7.37
N VAL A 10 -1.51 -5.61 -6.55
CA VAL A 10 -0.77 -5.73 -5.30
C VAL A 10 -1.77 -5.66 -4.15
N LYS A 11 -1.66 -6.59 -3.25
CA LYS A 11 -2.55 -6.64 -2.11
C LYS A 11 -1.89 -5.93 -0.94
N ILE A 12 -2.64 -5.05 -0.29
CA ILE A 12 -2.15 -4.28 0.83
C ILE A 12 -2.96 -4.64 2.04
N ILE A 13 -2.29 -4.91 3.14
CA ILE A 13 -2.94 -5.19 4.41
C ILE A 13 -2.78 -3.96 5.27
N LEU A 14 -3.85 -3.49 5.86
CA LEU A 14 -3.81 -2.30 6.70
C LEU A 14 -4.10 -2.71 8.13
N PHE A 15 -3.41 -2.10 9.04
CA PHE A 15 -3.54 -2.42 10.45
C PHE A 15 -4.00 -1.22 11.25
N GLY A 16 -4.60 -1.47 12.39
CA GLY A 16 -5.01 -0.43 13.32
C GLY A 16 -6.00 0.53 12.73
N LYS A 17 -5.81 1.80 12.95
CA LYS A 17 -6.73 2.80 12.46
C LYS A 17 -6.74 2.89 10.95
N LEU A 18 -5.70 2.45 10.31
CA LEU A 18 -5.65 2.46 8.86
C LEU A 18 -6.68 1.50 8.29
N ALA A 19 -6.89 0.39 8.97
CA ALA A 19 -7.90 -0.56 8.54
C ALA A 19 -9.30 0.03 8.67
N ASP A 20 -9.50 0.93 9.60
CA ASP A 20 -10.79 1.59 9.75
C ASP A 20 -11.08 2.54 8.58
N ILE A 21 -10.05 3.07 7.98
CA ILE A 21 -10.22 3.99 6.87
C ILE A 21 -10.54 3.25 5.58
N ALA A 22 -9.80 2.22 5.30
CA ALA A 22 -9.86 1.56 4.00
C ALA A 22 -10.28 0.10 4.05
N GLY A 23 -10.53 -0.41 5.22
CA GLY A 23 -10.76 -1.86 5.36
C GLY A 23 -9.47 -2.56 5.62
N GLY A 24 -9.51 -3.79 6.03
CA GLY A 24 -8.31 -4.52 6.40
C GLY A 24 -7.42 -4.90 5.23
N THR A 25 -7.99 -4.98 4.06
CA THR A 25 -7.24 -5.39 2.87
C THR A 25 -7.74 -4.62 1.67
N VAL A 26 -6.81 -4.12 0.88
CA VAL A 26 -7.13 -3.39 -0.32
C VAL A 26 -6.25 -3.92 -1.44
N SER A 27 -6.79 -4.01 -2.64
CA SER A 27 -5.99 -4.37 -3.81
C SER A 27 -5.85 -3.15 -4.70
N VAL A 28 -4.65 -2.92 -5.18
CA VAL A 28 -4.36 -1.81 -6.07
C VAL A 28 -3.73 -2.36 -7.33
N ASP A 29 -4.22 -1.93 -8.48
CA ASP A 29 -3.72 -2.41 -9.75
C ASP A 29 -2.77 -1.40 -10.39
N ASN A 30 -1.94 -1.90 -11.25
CA ASN A 30 -1.08 -1.06 -12.07
C ASN A 30 -0.12 -0.19 -11.28
N VAL A 31 0.41 -0.71 -10.22
CA VAL A 31 1.43 -0.01 -9.45
C VAL A 31 2.73 -0.79 -9.52
N ALA A 32 3.80 -0.11 -9.77
CA ALA A 32 5.09 -0.76 -9.91
C ALA A 32 6.01 -0.49 -8.72
N ASP A 33 5.66 0.46 -7.90
CA ASP A 33 6.49 0.81 -6.75
C ASP A 33 5.63 1.40 -5.63
N THR A 34 6.25 1.63 -4.50
CA THR A 34 5.50 2.10 -3.33
C THR A 34 4.99 3.53 -3.52
N ASP A 35 5.72 4.36 -4.26
CA ASP A 35 5.24 5.71 -4.50
C ASP A 35 3.95 5.71 -5.31
N SER A 36 3.88 4.89 -6.33
CA SER A 36 2.66 4.75 -7.13
C SER A 36 1.54 4.17 -6.32
N LEU A 37 1.85 3.22 -5.47
CA LEU A 37 0.88 2.59 -4.62
C LEU A 37 0.27 3.60 -3.65
N VAL A 38 1.11 4.40 -3.02
CA VAL A 38 0.63 5.39 -2.07
C VAL A 38 -0.23 6.44 -2.79
N ALA A 39 0.17 6.85 -3.97
CA ALA A 39 -0.60 7.81 -4.73
C ALA A 39 -1.98 7.28 -5.06
N SER A 40 -2.07 6.01 -5.44
CA SER A 40 -3.35 5.38 -5.72
C SER A 40 -4.22 5.28 -4.48
N LEU A 41 -3.62 4.92 -3.36
CA LEU A 41 -4.36 4.81 -2.12
C LEU A 41 -4.88 6.14 -1.65
N ASN A 42 -4.07 7.18 -1.75
CA ASN A 42 -4.50 8.51 -1.34
C ASN A 42 -5.64 9.02 -2.20
N LYS A 43 -5.65 8.62 -3.45
CA LYS A 43 -6.71 9.02 -4.34
C LYS A 43 -8.02 8.32 -4.00
N ARG A 44 -7.95 7.05 -3.66
CA ARG A 44 -9.13 6.28 -3.31
C ARG A 44 -9.61 6.55 -1.90
N PHE A 45 -8.69 6.82 -1.01
CA PHE A 45 -9.02 7.04 0.40
C PHE A 45 -8.32 8.32 0.83
N PRO A 46 -8.95 9.46 0.62
CA PRO A 46 -8.29 10.73 0.96
C PRO A 46 -7.86 10.85 2.41
N GLU A 47 -8.51 10.11 3.27
CA GLU A 47 -8.11 10.14 4.68
C GLU A 47 -6.73 9.56 4.90
N LEU A 48 -6.28 8.70 4.02
CA LEU A 48 -4.93 8.17 4.13
C LEU A 48 -3.88 9.22 3.82
N ALA A 49 -4.23 10.22 3.02
CA ALA A 49 -3.28 11.28 2.70
C ALA A 49 -2.88 12.09 3.92
N THR A 50 -3.77 12.15 4.92
CA THR A 50 -3.46 12.88 6.14
C THR A 50 -3.05 11.96 7.27
N ALA A 51 -3.12 10.67 7.07
CA ALA A 51 -2.74 9.73 8.11
C ALA A 51 -1.24 9.46 8.03
N LYS A 52 -0.68 9.15 9.17
CA LYS A 52 0.72 8.76 9.19
C LYS A 52 0.79 7.25 9.26
N TYR A 53 1.69 6.69 8.49
CA TYR A 53 1.86 5.24 8.51
C TYR A 53 3.25 4.90 7.99
N VAL A 54 3.66 3.69 8.26
CA VAL A 54 4.88 3.14 7.69
C VAL A 54 4.50 2.02 6.75
N ILE A 55 5.33 1.79 5.76
CA ILE A 55 5.07 0.80 4.74
C ILE A 55 6.02 -0.37 4.93
N GLY A 56 5.46 -1.56 4.92
CA GLY A 56 6.27 -2.77 4.93
C GLY A 56 6.08 -3.48 3.59
N VAL A 57 7.16 -3.94 3.02
CA VAL A 57 7.12 -4.72 1.79
C VAL A 57 7.83 -6.03 2.08
N ASP A 58 7.13 -7.14 1.88
CA ASP A 58 7.66 -8.47 2.13
C ASP A 58 8.29 -8.58 3.52
N LYS A 59 7.56 -8.04 4.50
CA LYS A 59 7.94 -8.09 5.92
C LYS A 59 9.12 -7.21 6.29
N GLN A 60 9.49 -6.30 5.42
CA GLN A 60 10.56 -5.35 5.74
C GLN A 60 10.03 -3.94 5.64
N LEU A 61 10.31 -3.11 6.63
CA LEU A 61 9.90 -1.73 6.58
C LEU A 61 10.75 -0.98 5.56
N VAL A 62 10.10 -0.16 4.76
CA VAL A 62 10.79 0.60 3.74
C VAL A 62 10.51 2.07 3.95
N THR A 63 11.52 2.90 3.74
CA THR A 63 11.37 4.33 3.87
C THR A 63 11.58 5.05 2.56
N GLU A 64 11.98 4.32 1.54
CA GLU A 64 12.22 4.89 0.23
C GLU A 64 11.33 4.22 -0.79
N ASN A 65 11.21 4.83 -1.94
CA ASN A 65 10.43 4.24 -3.01
C ASN A 65 11.01 2.85 -3.34
N THR A 66 10.17 1.86 -3.26
CA THR A 66 10.60 0.47 -3.41
C THR A 66 9.79 -0.19 -4.52
N GLY A 67 10.46 -0.91 -5.37
CA GLY A 67 9.80 -1.61 -6.46
C GLY A 67 8.91 -2.72 -5.95
N LEU A 68 7.81 -2.91 -6.64
CA LEU A 68 6.84 -3.95 -6.28
C LEU A 68 6.62 -4.87 -7.45
N ASN A 69 6.21 -6.08 -7.16
CA ASN A 69 5.80 -7.00 -8.21
C ASN A 69 4.52 -7.68 -7.75
N LYS A 70 3.96 -8.52 -8.59
CA LYS A 70 2.66 -9.10 -8.29
C LYS A 70 2.67 -10.04 -7.09
N LYS A 71 3.85 -10.42 -6.62
CA LYS A 71 3.96 -11.26 -5.45
C LYS A 71 4.32 -10.48 -4.20
N SER A 72 4.49 -9.18 -4.31
CA SER A 72 4.85 -8.39 -3.15
C SER A 72 3.70 -8.34 -2.16
N MET A 73 4.04 -8.44 -0.89
CA MET A 73 3.07 -8.28 0.16
C MET A 73 3.33 -6.93 0.79
N VAL A 74 2.36 -6.06 0.74
CA VAL A 74 2.51 -4.71 1.28
C VAL A 74 1.64 -4.58 2.51
N ALA A 75 2.17 -3.96 3.53
CA ALA A 75 1.41 -3.69 4.74
C ALA A 75 1.55 -2.22 5.09
N LEU A 76 0.47 -1.62 5.52
CA LEU A 76 0.49 -0.28 6.07
C LEU A 76 0.27 -0.40 7.56
N LEU A 77 1.19 0.15 8.32
CA LEU A 77 1.16 0.04 9.75
C LEU A 77 1.10 1.42 10.36
N PRO A 78 0.35 1.59 11.44
CA PRO A 78 0.38 2.87 12.12
C PRO A 78 1.79 3.12 12.66
N PRO A 79 2.20 4.37 12.73
CA PRO A 79 3.53 4.65 13.23
C PRO A 79 3.61 4.20 14.68
N PHE A 80 4.75 3.66 15.01
CA PHE A 80 4.86 3.15 16.31
C PHE A 80 5.12 4.27 17.22
N SER A 81 4.22 4.59 17.97
CA SER A 81 4.36 5.77 18.70
C SER A 81 4.73 5.53 20.08
N GLY A 82 5.64 5.00 20.26
CA GLY A 82 6.01 4.93 21.53
C GLY A 82 5.74 4.02 22.26
N GLY A 83 5.58 3.82 21.46
CA GLY A 83 5.49 2.98 22.28
C GLY A 83 5.71 3.19 22.66
#